data_5ec5373addedbcd976f65da2c271b98e
#
_entry.id   5ec5373addedbcd976f65da2c271b98e
#
_cell.length_a   1.000
_cell.length_b   1.000
_cell.length_c   1.000
_cell.angle_alpha   90.00
_cell.angle_beta   90.00
_cell.angle_gamma   90.00
#
_symmetry.space_group_name_H-M   'P 1'
#
loop_
_entity.id
_entity.type
_entity.pdbx_description
1 polymer ?
#
loop_
_entity_poly.entity_id
_entity_poly.type
_entity_poly.pdbx_seq_one_letter_code
_entity_poly.pdbx_strand_id
1 'polypeptide(L)'
;PLDIPAREVDLTVDGRPVIGVEAGSLAPMPLRPAGTVAITGPAQSGRTNTVRWLARSVHRAFPNAVMLHASARRSLVAREPLWTETAQGADKIASMLMKHAHLFEEEAPDNTPGVVLFVEGIGEFSFSACDQQLQDAIASSKANGHLVVAEADVSGWSFGGSLASGVRSGRTGIVLCPSPGEGENAVGVAVPGVSGREAVPGRGYFVQSGKQWKVQVPRV
;
A
#
# COMPACT_ATOMS: atom_id res chain seq x y z
N PRO A 1 11.95 9.07 19.96
CA PRO A 1 11.19 8.40 18.90
C PRO A 1 9.73 8.80 19.06
N LEU A 2 9.12 9.32 17.98
CA LEU A 2 7.69 9.64 17.99
C LEU A 2 6.92 8.32 17.88
N ASP A 3 6.50 7.76 19.00
CA ASP A 3 5.48 6.71 19.02
C ASP A 3 4.13 7.42 19.01
N ILE A 4 3.56 7.62 17.82
CA ILE A 4 2.30 8.34 17.64
C ILE A 4 1.16 7.32 17.65
N PRO A 5 0.29 7.31 18.67
CA PRO A 5 -0.89 6.46 18.69
C PRO A 5 -1.87 6.85 17.57
N ALA A 6 -2.51 5.86 16.95
CA ALA A 6 -3.50 6.09 15.90
C ALA A 6 -4.62 7.09 16.29
N ARG A 7 -5.02 7.09 17.56
CA ARG A 7 -6.07 8.00 18.09
C ARG A 7 -5.70 9.49 18.05
N GLU A 8 -4.42 9.82 17.89
CA GLU A 8 -3.92 11.19 17.87
C GLU A 8 -3.76 11.77 16.47
N VAL A 9 -4.04 10.96 15.45
CA VAL A 9 -3.94 11.37 14.04
C VAL A 9 -5.26 11.11 13.33
N ASP A 10 -5.76 12.13 12.63
CA ASP A 10 -6.94 11.97 11.80
C ASP A 10 -6.65 11.00 10.65
N LEU A 11 -7.58 10.08 10.41
CA LEU A 11 -7.49 9.12 9.30
C LEU A 11 -7.63 9.78 7.94
N THR A 12 -8.24 10.97 7.88
CA THR A 12 -8.49 11.70 6.62
C THR A 12 -8.17 13.19 6.78
N VAL A 13 -7.70 13.80 5.71
CA VAL A 13 -7.56 15.26 5.58
C VAL A 13 -8.06 15.69 4.19
N ASP A 14 -8.93 16.68 4.14
CA ASP A 14 -9.59 17.15 2.91
C ASP A 14 -10.22 16.01 2.09
N GLY A 15 -10.88 15.06 2.77
CA GLY A 15 -11.51 13.88 2.16
C GLY A 15 -10.53 12.82 1.62
N ARG A 16 -9.22 13.00 1.80
CA ARG A 16 -8.18 12.06 1.34
C ARG A 16 -7.64 11.21 2.49
N PRO A 17 -7.30 9.96 2.22
CA PRO A 17 -6.68 9.10 3.24
C PRO A 17 -5.31 9.63 3.66
N VAL A 18 -5.00 9.52 4.95
CA VAL A 18 -3.71 9.91 5.53
C VAL A 18 -2.79 8.71 5.63
N ILE A 19 -1.59 8.83 5.05
CA ILE A 19 -0.60 7.74 5.07
C ILE A 19 0.30 7.77 6.33
N GLY A 20 0.39 8.90 6.97
CA GLY A 20 1.18 9.14 8.18
C GLY A 20 1.31 10.62 8.46
N VAL A 21 2.24 11.00 9.33
CA VAL A 21 2.57 12.40 9.61
C VAL A 21 3.98 12.72 9.14
N GLU A 22 4.21 13.92 8.65
CA GLU A 22 5.54 14.40 8.29
C GLU A 22 6.38 14.60 9.55
N ALA A 23 7.64 14.14 9.53
CA ALA A 23 8.49 14.12 10.72
C ALA A 23 8.90 15.51 11.23
N GLY A 24 8.90 16.52 10.39
CA GLY A 24 9.28 17.90 10.76
C GLY A 24 8.12 18.72 11.29
N SER A 25 7.03 18.79 10.53
CA SER A 25 5.86 19.63 10.84
C SER A 25 4.79 18.93 11.66
N LEU A 26 4.83 17.60 11.77
CA LEU A 26 3.76 16.73 12.28
C LEU A 26 2.43 16.86 11.51
N ALA A 27 2.45 17.47 10.35
CA ALA A 27 1.27 17.59 9.49
C ALA A 27 0.86 16.22 8.92
N PRO A 28 -0.45 15.93 8.84
CA PRO A 28 -0.92 14.71 8.19
C PRO A 28 -0.57 14.73 6.71
N MET A 29 -0.10 13.58 6.21
CA MET A 29 0.31 13.42 4.82
C MET A 29 -0.79 12.73 4.01
N PRO A 30 -1.52 13.49 3.14
CA PRO A 30 -2.58 12.91 2.34
C PRO A 30 -2.03 12.06 1.19
N LEU A 31 -2.67 10.92 0.96
CA LEU A 31 -2.42 10.05 -0.18
C LEU A 31 -3.34 10.44 -1.35
N ARG A 32 -2.82 10.45 -2.57
CA ARG A 32 -3.64 10.43 -3.78
C ARG A 32 -4.26 9.02 -3.93
N PRO A 33 -5.59 8.89 -3.92
CA PRO A 33 -6.24 7.58 -3.80
C PRO A 33 -6.48 6.88 -5.14
N ALA A 34 -5.57 7.01 -6.09
CA ALA A 34 -5.69 6.39 -7.42
C ALA A 34 -4.36 5.80 -7.89
N GLY A 35 -4.43 4.73 -8.65
CA GLY A 35 -3.29 4.02 -9.20
C GLY A 35 -2.68 3.01 -8.24
N THR A 36 -1.37 3.03 -8.05
CA THR A 36 -0.66 2.03 -7.25
C THR A 36 0.20 2.65 -6.14
N VAL A 37 0.21 2.01 -4.99
CA VAL A 37 1.00 2.39 -3.81
C VAL A 37 1.83 1.20 -3.34
N ALA A 38 3.13 1.36 -3.25
CA ALA A 38 4.04 0.36 -2.71
C ALA A 38 4.30 0.57 -1.21
N ILE A 39 4.33 -0.50 -0.43
CA ILE A 39 4.80 -0.50 0.96
C ILE A 39 5.97 -1.47 1.04
N THR A 40 7.14 -0.97 1.44
CA THR A 40 8.36 -1.77 1.57
C THR A 40 9.13 -1.47 2.86
N GLY A 41 10.00 -2.37 3.23
CA GLY A 41 10.92 -2.22 4.35
C GLY A 41 11.38 -3.57 4.88
N PRO A 42 12.43 -3.60 5.72
CA PRO A 42 12.93 -4.82 6.33
C PRO A 42 11.93 -5.45 7.31
N ALA A 43 12.25 -6.61 7.82
CA ALA A 43 11.49 -7.24 8.90
C ALA A 43 11.38 -6.28 10.11
N GLN A 44 10.23 -6.28 10.77
CA GLN A 44 9.93 -5.44 11.95
C GLN A 44 9.93 -3.91 11.69
N SER A 45 10.02 -3.46 10.44
CA SER A 45 9.91 -2.02 10.10
C SER A 45 8.52 -1.42 10.28
N GLY A 46 7.49 -2.24 10.53
CA GLY A 46 6.12 -1.78 10.70
C GLY A 46 5.24 -1.91 9.45
N ARG A 47 5.62 -2.71 8.45
CA ARG A 47 4.84 -2.93 7.21
C ARG A 47 3.38 -3.31 7.48
N THR A 48 3.13 -4.34 8.29
CA THR A 48 1.77 -4.77 8.66
C THR A 48 0.97 -3.66 9.34
N ASN A 49 1.61 -2.89 10.22
CA ASN A 49 0.98 -1.73 10.86
C ASN A 49 0.62 -0.66 9.81
N THR A 50 1.50 -0.42 8.85
CA THR A 50 1.27 0.55 7.76
C THR A 50 0.12 0.12 6.86
N VAL A 51 0.02 -1.17 6.50
CA VAL A 51 -1.12 -1.70 5.74
C VAL A 51 -2.42 -1.51 6.51
N ARG A 52 -2.46 -1.85 7.81
CA ARG A 52 -3.64 -1.68 8.67
C ARG A 52 -4.05 -0.21 8.79
N TRP A 53 -3.09 0.67 9.06
CA TRP A 53 -3.33 2.11 9.15
C TRP A 53 -3.94 2.64 7.84
N LEU A 54 -3.29 2.32 6.71
CA LEU A 54 -3.74 2.81 5.42
C LEU A 54 -5.10 2.22 5.01
N ALA A 55 -5.38 0.95 5.32
CA ALA A 55 -6.67 0.34 5.06
C ALA A 55 -7.80 1.05 5.82
N ARG A 56 -7.59 1.38 7.11
CA ARG A 56 -8.56 2.16 7.91
C ARG A 56 -8.74 3.57 7.37
N SER A 57 -7.65 4.21 6.97
CA SER A 57 -7.63 5.56 6.42
C SER A 57 -8.39 5.63 5.08
N VAL A 58 -8.15 4.66 4.19
CA VAL A 58 -8.85 4.54 2.90
C VAL A 58 -10.33 4.25 3.10
N HIS A 59 -10.68 3.28 3.96
CA HIS A 59 -12.08 2.97 4.26
C HIS A 59 -12.83 4.16 4.88
N ARG A 60 -12.17 4.94 5.73
CA ARG A 60 -12.75 6.16 6.30
C ARG A 60 -13.01 7.23 5.25
N ALA A 61 -12.09 7.40 4.29
CA ALA A 61 -12.23 8.34 3.19
C ALA A 61 -13.30 7.91 2.17
N PHE A 62 -13.38 6.59 1.91
CA PHE A 62 -14.24 6.00 0.87
C PHE A 62 -15.07 4.83 1.41
N PRO A 63 -16.06 5.07 2.25
CA PRO A 63 -16.82 4.01 2.92
C PRO A 63 -17.66 3.14 1.96
N ASN A 64 -17.91 3.62 0.74
CA ASN A 64 -18.65 2.89 -0.29
C ASN A 64 -17.76 2.14 -1.28
N ALA A 65 -16.43 2.27 -1.19
CA ALA A 65 -15.52 1.54 -2.04
C ALA A 65 -15.54 0.03 -1.72
N VAL A 66 -15.44 -0.79 -2.75
CA VAL A 66 -15.25 -2.24 -2.59
C VAL A 66 -13.83 -2.49 -2.13
N MET A 67 -13.70 -2.94 -0.87
CA MET A 67 -12.40 -3.18 -0.22
C MET A 67 -12.01 -4.66 -0.33
N LEU A 68 -11.01 -4.98 -1.13
CA LEU A 68 -10.50 -6.34 -1.34
C LEU A 68 -9.15 -6.52 -0.66
N HIS A 69 -8.95 -7.68 -0.05
CA HIS A 69 -7.68 -8.02 0.58
C HIS A 69 -7.16 -9.38 0.09
N ALA A 70 -5.93 -9.39 -0.40
CA ALA A 70 -5.21 -10.56 -0.88
C ALA A 70 -3.94 -10.77 -0.07
N SER A 71 -3.66 -11.99 0.39
CA SER A 71 -2.44 -12.31 1.12
C SER A 71 -1.90 -13.70 0.73
N ALA A 72 -0.58 -13.81 0.62
CA ALA A 72 0.07 -15.09 0.37
C ALA A 72 -0.05 -16.01 1.60
N ARG A 73 0.03 -15.42 2.79
CA ARG A 73 0.06 -16.13 4.07
C ARG A 73 -1.05 -15.62 5.00
N ARG A 74 -1.24 -16.33 6.12
CA ARG A 74 -2.18 -15.88 7.16
C ARG A 74 -1.80 -14.47 7.65
N SER A 75 -2.74 -13.54 7.55
CA SER A 75 -2.55 -12.13 7.89
C SER A 75 -3.43 -11.68 9.05
N LEU A 76 -2.88 -10.80 9.90
CA LEU A 76 -3.66 -10.06 10.90
C LEU A 76 -4.50 -8.95 10.26
N VAL A 77 -4.07 -8.44 9.11
CA VAL A 77 -4.79 -7.39 8.35
C VAL A 77 -6.14 -7.92 7.87
N ALA A 78 -6.22 -9.18 7.45
CA ALA A 78 -7.47 -9.83 7.03
C ALA A 78 -8.57 -9.85 8.11
N ARG A 79 -8.23 -9.58 9.38
CA ARG A 79 -9.19 -9.55 10.50
C ARG A 79 -9.83 -8.18 10.74
N GLU A 80 -9.36 -7.16 10.05
CA GLU A 80 -9.98 -5.82 10.15
C GLU A 80 -11.41 -5.88 9.58
N PRO A 81 -12.42 -5.31 10.28
CA PRO A 81 -13.82 -5.41 9.87
C PRO A 81 -14.20 -4.38 8.79
N LEU A 82 -13.36 -4.25 7.76
CA LEU A 82 -13.53 -3.26 6.70
C LEU A 82 -13.47 -3.87 5.28
N TRP A 83 -13.21 -5.18 5.19
CA TRP A 83 -13.08 -5.86 3.91
C TRP A 83 -14.43 -6.33 3.36
N THR A 84 -14.69 -6.03 2.09
CA THR A 84 -15.80 -6.64 1.34
C THR A 84 -15.51 -8.12 1.11
N GLU A 85 -14.26 -8.45 0.78
CA GLU A 85 -13.82 -9.84 0.62
C GLU A 85 -12.32 -9.96 0.94
N THR A 86 -11.94 -11.11 1.51
CA THR A 86 -10.53 -11.46 1.77
C THR A 86 -10.20 -12.81 1.15
N ALA A 87 -9.03 -12.92 0.52
CA ALA A 87 -8.55 -14.17 -0.07
C ALA A 87 -7.11 -14.48 0.38
N GLN A 88 -6.85 -15.73 0.71
CA GLN A 88 -5.53 -16.22 1.07
C GLN A 88 -5.09 -17.35 0.14
N GLY A 89 -3.91 -17.19 -0.47
CA GLY A 89 -3.34 -18.13 -1.42
C GLY A 89 -3.80 -17.89 -2.86
N ALA A 90 -2.96 -18.28 -3.83
CA ALA A 90 -3.08 -17.88 -5.22
C ALA A 90 -4.44 -18.23 -5.87
N ASP A 91 -4.94 -19.46 -5.66
CA ASP A 91 -6.19 -19.89 -6.30
C ASP A 91 -7.42 -19.10 -5.82
N LYS A 92 -7.49 -18.81 -4.51
CA LYS A 92 -8.58 -18.02 -3.94
C LYS A 92 -8.49 -16.56 -4.36
N ILE A 93 -7.28 -16.02 -4.47
CA ILE A 93 -7.06 -14.67 -4.96
C ILE A 93 -7.49 -14.56 -6.43
N ALA A 94 -7.10 -15.52 -7.27
CA ALA A 94 -7.54 -15.56 -8.66
C ALA A 94 -9.08 -15.58 -8.77
N SER A 95 -9.73 -16.44 -7.97
CA SER A 95 -11.21 -16.53 -7.93
C SER A 95 -11.86 -15.22 -7.46
N MET A 96 -11.34 -14.58 -6.43
CA MET A 96 -11.82 -13.28 -5.93
C MET A 96 -11.68 -12.20 -7.01
N LEU A 97 -10.50 -12.10 -7.65
CA LEU A 97 -10.25 -11.09 -8.67
C LEU A 97 -11.11 -11.30 -9.91
N MET A 98 -11.31 -12.55 -10.37
CA MET A 98 -12.23 -12.86 -11.48
C MET A 98 -13.67 -12.45 -11.14
N LYS A 99 -14.14 -12.72 -9.91
CA LYS A 99 -15.48 -12.33 -9.45
C LYS A 99 -15.71 -10.82 -9.51
N HIS A 100 -14.69 -10.02 -9.18
CA HIS A 100 -14.76 -8.56 -9.10
C HIS A 100 -14.15 -7.86 -10.33
N ALA A 101 -13.73 -8.58 -11.38
CA ALA A 101 -13.03 -8.03 -12.55
C ALA A 101 -13.80 -6.86 -13.19
N HIS A 102 -15.12 -7.01 -13.36
CA HIS A 102 -15.98 -5.99 -13.94
C HIS A 102 -15.91 -4.63 -13.22
N LEU A 103 -15.71 -4.62 -11.89
CA LEU A 103 -15.61 -3.39 -11.11
C LEU A 103 -14.33 -2.60 -11.40
N PHE A 104 -13.26 -3.28 -11.78
CA PHE A 104 -12.00 -2.62 -12.18
C PHE A 104 -12.07 -2.03 -13.58
N GLU A 105 -13.02 -2.49 -14.42
CA GLU A 105 -13.23 -2.01 -15.79
C GLU A 105 -14.07 -0.73 -15.83
N GLU A 106 -14.87 -0.45 -14.79
CA GLU A 106 -15.66 0.76 -14.65
C GLU A 106 -14.73 1.95 -14.32
N GLU A 107 -15.00 3.11 -14.93
CA GLU A 107 -14.26 4.34 -14.60
C GLU A 107 -14.70 4.88 -13.24
N ALA A 108 -13.77 5.05 -12.32
CA ALA A 108 -14.04 5.62 -11.00
C ALA A 108 -14.18 7.16 -11.10
N PRO A 109 -15.06 7.78 -10.30
CA PRO A 109 -15.11 9.23 -10.20
C PRO A 109 -13.76 9.82 -9.78
N ASP A 110 -13.47 11.05 -10.18
CA ASP A 110 -12.24 11.76 -9.85
C ASP A 110 -11.90 11.65 -8.35
N ASN A 111 -10.69 11.14 -8.07
CA ASN A 111 -10.16 10.95 -6.71
C ASN A 111 -11.04 10.11 -5.75
N THR A 112 -11.96 9.30 -6.28
CA THR A 112 -12.85 8.45 -5.48
C THR A 112 -12.82 7.01 -6.03
N PRO A 113 -11.91 6.15 -5.57
CA PRO A 113 -11.79 4.80 -6.08
C PRO A 113 -13.07 3.99 -5.80
N GLY A 114 -13.63 3.34 -6.82
CA GLY A 114 -14.74 2.41 -6.65
C GLY A 114 -14.28 1.07 -6.05
N VAL A 115 -13.05 0.66 -6.38
CA VAL A 115 -12.40 -0.55 -5.86
C VAL A 115 -11.05 -0.21 -5.26
N VAL A 116 -10.75 -0.83 -4.12
CA VAL A 116 -9.44 -0.75 -3.47
C VAL A 116 -8.95 -2.17 -3.18
N LEU A 117 -7.81 -2.54 -3.76
CA LEU A 117 -7.18 -3.83 -3.56
C LEU A 117 -5.91 -3.69 -2.71
N PHE A 118 -5.88 -4.38 -1.57
CA PHE A 118 -4.67 -4.54 -0.76
C PHE A 118 -4.05 -5.91 -1.00
N VAL A 119 -2.75 -5.94 -1.30
CA VAL A 119 -1.99 -7.17 -1.59
C VAL A 119 -0.79 -7.25 -0.65
N GLU A 120 -0.78 -8.22 0.26
CA GLU A 120 0.37 -8.52 1.11
C GLU A 120 1.22 -9.63 0.50
N GLY A 121 2.54 -9.39 0.41
CA GLY A 121 3.48 -10.34 -0.17
C GLY A 121 3.43 -10.39 -1.70
N ILE A 122 3.30 -9.24 -2.38
CA ILE A 122 3.12 -9.17 -3.85
C ILE A 122 4.18 -9.99 -4.62
N GLY A 123 5.41 -10.02 -4.16
CA GLY A 123 6.50 -10.79 -4.79
C GLY A 123 6.31 -12.30 -4.77
N GLU A 124 5.46 -12.83 -3.86
CA GLU A 124 5.19 -14.27 -3.76
C GLU A 124 4.19 -14.75 -4.83
N PHE A 125 3.55 -13.85 -5.56
CA PHE A 125 2.51 -14.19 -6.54
C PHE A 125 3.01 -14.25 -7.99
N SER A 126 4.25 -13.86 -8.26
CA SER A 126 4.85 -13.99 -9.60
C SER A 126 4.88 -15.46 -10.03
N PHE A 127 4.40 -15.69 -11.24
CA PHE A 127 4.24 -17.04 -11.84
C PHE A 127 3.25 -17.96 -11.08
N SER A 128 2.41 -17.42 -10.22
CA SER A 128 1.37 -18.18 -9.52
C SER A 128 0.05 -18.18 -10.29
N ALA A 129 -0.94 -18.91 -9.80
CA ALA A 129 -2.27 -19.00 -10.44
C ALA A 129 -3.02 -17.64 -10.50
N CYS A 130 -2.67 -16.67 -9.64
CA CYS A 130 -3.29 -15.33 -9.65
C CYS A 130 -2.42 -14.25 -10.31
N ASP A 131 -1.27 -14.59 -10.89
CA ASP A 131 -0.33 -13.61 -11.45
C ASP A 131 -1.02 -12.73 -12.51
N GLN A 132 -1.67 -13.35 -13.50
CA GLN A 132 -2.36 -12.61 -14.58
C GLN A 132 -3.48 -11.72 -14.04
N GLN A 133 -4.33 -12.22 -13.15
CA GLN A 133 -5.44 -11.46 -12.56
C GLN A 133 -4.93 -10.26 -11.73
N LEU A 134 -3.80 -10.41 -11.03
CA LEU A 134 -3.18 -9.29 -10.32
C LEU A 134 -2.61 -8.26 -11.29
N GLN A 135 -1.97 -8.68 -12.39
CA GLN A 135 -1.50 -7.76 -13.42
C GLN A 135 -2.64 -6.97 -14.05
N ASP A 136 -3.75 -7.65 -14.38
CA ASP A 136 -4.95 -7.01 -14.94
C ASP A 136 -5.57 -6.02 -13.97
N ALA A 137 -5.73 -6.39 -12.69
CA ALA A 137 -6.24 -5.50 -11.65
C ALA A 137 -5.34 -4.26 -11.45
N ILE A 138 -4.01 -4.42 -11.47
CA ILE A 138 -3.04 -3.32 -11.38
C ILE A 138 -3.18 -2.39 -12.60
N ALA A 139 -3.26 -2.95 -13.81
CA ALA A 139 -3.36 -2.18 -15.04
C ALA A 139 -4.68 -1.39 -15.10
N SER A 140 -5.81 -2.06 -14.85
CA SER A 140 -7.14 -1.45 -14.85
C SER A 140 -7.28 -0.39 -13.75
N SER A 141 -6.76 -0.62 -12.55
CA SER A 141 -6.77 0.38 -11.48
C SER A 141 -6.06 1.68 -11.87
N LYS A 142 -4.95 1.58 -12.59
CA LYS A 142 -4.21 2.75 -13.09
C LYS A 142 -4.96 3.47 -14.20
N ALA A 143 -5.63 2.73 -15.08
CA ALA A 143 -6.38 3.29 -16.21
C ALA A 143 -7.68 3.95 -15.74
N ASN A 144 -8.38 3.32 -14.80
CA ASN A 144 -9.78 3.66 -14.44
C ASN A 144 -9.93 4.35 -13.07
N GLY A 145 -8.83 4.80 -12.45
CA GLY A 145 -8.88 5.61 -11.22
C GLY A 145 -9.10 4.84 -9.92
N HIS A 146 -8.96 3.51 -9.93
CA HIS A 146 -9.01 2.68 -8.72
C HIS A 146 -7.68 2.67 -7.97
N LEU A 147 -7.61 1.99 -6.81
CA LEU A 147 -6.42 1.97 -5.98
C LEU A 147 -5.94 0.54 -5.70
N VAL A 148 -4.66 0.28 -5.96
CA VAL A 148 -3.96 -0.93 -5.50
C VAL A 148 -2.88 -0.54 -4.51
N VAL A 149 -2.90 -1.13 -3.32
CA VAL A 149 -1.85 -1.01 -2.31
C VAL A 149 -1.15 -2.36 -2.19
N ALA A 150 0.11 -2.41 -2.55
CA ALA A 150 0.90 -3.64 -2.51
C ALA A 150 2.03 -3.56 -1.49
N GLU A 151 2.18 -4.61 -0.70
CA GLU A 151 3.22 -4.72 0.33
C GLU A 151 4.16 -5.88 0.00
N ALA A 152 5.45 -5.67 0.19
CA ALA A 152 6.46 -6.71 0.25
C ALA A 152 7.69 -6.24 1.05
N ASP A 153 8.55 -7.17 1.43
CA ASP A 153 9.90 -6.83 1.87
C ASP A 153 10.77 -6.39 0.68
N VAL A 154 11.99 -5.95 0.98
CA VAL A 154 12.93 -5.45 -0.05
C VAL A 154 13.21 -6.50 -1.13
N SER A 155 13.32 -7.77 -0.74
CA SER A 155 13.57 -8.88 -1.69
C SER A 155 12.36 -9.14 -2.59
N GLY A 156 11.15 -9.08 -2.04
CA GLY A 156 9.91 -9.24 -2.80
C GLY A 156 9.75 -8.18 -3.90
N TRP A 157 10.22 -6.97 -3.68
CA TRP A 157 10.24 -5.92 -4.71
C TRP A 157 11.34 -6.14 -5.76
N SER A 158 12.48 -6.70 -5.37
CA SER A 158 13.60 -6.97 -6.30
C SER A 158 13.28 -8.13 -7.25
N PHE A 159 12.59 -9.16 -6.77
CA PHE A 159 12.29 -10.38 -7.51
C PHE A 159 10.83 -10.53 -7.97
N GLY A 160 9.99 -9.57 -7.66
CA GLY A 160 8.54 -9.61 -7.94
C GLY A 160 8.12 -9.45 -9.41
N GLY A 161 9.06 -9.47 -10.37
CA GLY A 161 8.80 -9.54 -11.79
C GLY A 161 7.87 -8.43 -12.33
N SER A 162 6.90 -8.81 -13.15
CA SER A 162 5.91 -7.93 -13.76
C SER A 162 4.98 -7.27 -12.74
N LEU A 163 4.59 -7.97 -11.68
CA LEU A 163 3.74 -7.43 -10.61
C LEU A 163 4.42 -6.27 -9.89
N ALA A 164 5.67 -6.48 -9.42
CA ALA A 164 6.43 -5.42 -8.78
C ALA A 164 6.66 -4.23 -9.72
N SER A 165 6.96 -4.49 -11.00
CA SER A 165 7.14 -3.46 -12.01
C SER A 165 5.85 -2.66 -12.27
N GLY A 166 4.71 -3.34 -12.33
CA GLY A 166 3.39 -2.73 -12.50
C GLY A 166 3.06 -1.75 -11.38
N VAL A 167 3.30 -2.15 -10.12
CA VAL A 167 3.09 -1.29 -8.94
C VAL A 167 4.09 -0.14 -8.90
N ARG A 168 5.38 -0.42 -9.09
CA ARG A 168 6.47 0.59 -9.08
C ARG A 168 6.23 1.72 -10.08
N SER A 169 5.61 1.44 -11.22
CA SER A 169 5.34 2.44 -12.25
C SER A 169 4.44 3.59 -11.77
N GLY A 170 3.67 3.40 -10.68
CA GLY A 170 2.91 4.47 -10.02
C GLY A 170 3.75 5.48 -9.23
N ARG A 171 5.03 5.16 -8.97
CA ARG A 171 6.00 6.02 -8.27
C ARG A 171 5.45 6.63 -6.98
N THR A 172 4.63 5.86 -6.28
CA THR A 172 4.00 6.25 -5.02
C THR A 172 4.14 5.12 -4.01
N GLY A 173 4.50 5.45 -2.77
CA GLY A 173 4.60 4.44 -1.71
C GLY A 173 5.36 4.89 -0.49
N ILE A 174 5.50 3.98 0.47
CA ILE A 174 6.29 4.15 1.69
C ILE A 174 7.45 3.17 1.71
N VAL A 175 8.64 3.70 1.99
CA VAL A 175 9.86 2.93 2.26
C VAL A 175 10.18 3.07 3.74
N LEU A 176 9.91 2.00 4.50
CA LEU A 176 10.07 1.98 5.96
C LEU A 176 11.48 1.57 6.37
N CYS A 177 12.08 2.28 7.31
CA CYS A 177 13.41 2.02 7.84
C CYS A 177 14.44 1.71 6.73
N PRO A 178 14.52 2.50 5.64
CA PRO A 178 15.38 2.17 4.51
C PRO A 178 16.86 2.23 4.86
N SER A 179 17.66 1.36 4.22
CA SER A 179 19.09 1.59 4.02
C SER A 179 19.33 2.63 2.93
N PRO A 180 20.50 3.31 2.89
CA PRO A 180 20.79 4.27 1.84
C PRO A 180 20.63 3.68 0.43
N GLY A 181 19.88 4.37 -0.44
CA GLY A 181 19.62 3.94 -1.81
C GLY A 181 18.46 2.94 -1.98
N GLU A 182 17.89 2.41 -0.89
CA GLU A 182 16.69 1.60 -0.98
C GLU A 182 15.49 2.43 -1.49
N GLY A 183 14.52 1.74 -2.07
CA GLY A 183 13.29 2.34 -2.61
C GLY A 183 13.18 2.24 -4.12
N GLU A 184 14.27 2.19 -4.87
CA GLU A 184 14.22 2.11 -6.34
C GLU A 184 13.39 0.92 -6.84
N ASN A 185 13.53 -0.23 -6.18
CA ASN A 185 12.80 -1.45 -6.57
C ASN A 185 11.30 -1.41 -6.24
N ALA A 186 10.88 -0.57 -5.30
CA ALA A 186 9.48 -0.48 -4.88
C ALA A 186 8.79 0.78 -5.43
N VAL A 187 9.43 1.95 -5.33
CA VAL A 187 8.82 3.24 -5.68
C VAL A 187 9.52 3.96 -6.83
N GLY A 188 10.54 3.35 -7.45
CA GLY A 188 11.27 3.92 -8.58
C GLY A 188 12.12 5.15 -8.24
N VAL A 189 12.42 5.37 -6.96
CA VAL A 189 13.22 6.49 -6.44
C VAL A 189 14.05 6.00 -5.27
N ALA A 190 15.35 6.29 -5.29
CA ALA A 190 16.24 6.06 -4.16
C ALA A 190 15.87 7.03 -3.02
N VAL A 191 15.80 6.52 -1.79
CA VAL A 191 15.53 7.34 -0.60
C VAL A 191 16.74 7.39 0.32
N PRO A 192 16.88 8.44 1.14
CA PRO A 192 17.92 8.49 2.16
C PRO A 192 17.77 7.36 3.18
N GLY A 193 18.86 6.86 3.73
CA GLY A 193 18.86 5.86 4.77
C GLY A 193 18.34 6.42 6.11
N VAL A 194 17.71 5.53 6.89
CA VAL A 194 17.33 5.78 8.29
C VAL A 194 18.13 4.81 9.17
N SER A 195 18.93 5.31 10.08
CA SER A 195 19.84 4.48 10.88
C SER A 195 19.85 4.84 12.36
N GLY A 196 20.40 3.94 13.18
CA GLY A 196 20.57 4.15 14.61
C GLY A 196 19.23 4.38 15.33
N ARG A 197 19.16 5.43 16.16
CA ARG A 197 17.97 5.76 16.95
C ARG A 197 16.76 6.22 16.12
N GLU A 198 16.96 6.50 14.85
CA GLU A 198 15.90 6.90 13.93
C GLU A 198 15.21 5.70 13.26
N ALA A 199 15.83 4.53 13.22
CA ALA A 199 15.28 3.31 12.65
C ALA A 199 14.26 2.67 13.59
N VAL A 200 13.09 3.30 13.71
CA VAL A 200 11.97 2.83 14.53
C VAL A 200 10.82 2.36 13.62
N PRO A 201 10.02 1.36 14.05
CA PRO A 201 8.88 0.90 13.27
C PRO A 201 7.95 2.03 12.84
N GLY A 202 7.51 2.01 11.60
CA GLY A 202 6.63 3.02 11.01
C GLY A 202 7.34 4.29 10.52
N ARG A 203 8.65 4.44 10.79
CA ARG A 203 9.44 5.57 10.25
C ARG A 203 10.02 5.24 8.89
N GLY A 204 9.99 6.22 7.99
CA GLY A 204 10.54 6.06 6.65
C GLY A 204 10.30 7.27 5.77
N TYR A 205 10.22 7.02 4.49
CA TYR A 205 9.94 8.04 3.48
C TYR A 205 8.67 7.70 2.71
N PHE A 206 7.77 8.66 2.66
CA PHE A 206 6.65 8.65 1.71
C PHE A 206 7.12 9.30 0.41
N VAL A 207 6.90 8.62 -0.69
CA VAL A 207 7.19 9.09 -2.05
C VAL A 207 5.87 9.24 -2.80
N GLN A 208 5.67 10.37 -3.45
CA GLN A 208 4.53 10.59 -4.34
C GLN A 208 4.93 11.54 -5.46
N SER A 209 4.74 11.12 -6.71
CA SER A 209 5.08 11.92 -7.89
C SER A 209 6.52 12.43 -7.90
N GLY A 210 7.46 11.61 -7.42
CA GLY A 210 8.90 11.92 -7.36
C GLY A 210 9.34 12.82 -6.20
N LYS A 211 8.40 13.35 -5.41
CA LYS A 211 8.70 14.07 -4.16
C LYS A 211 8.81 13.09 -3.00
N GLN A 212 9.63 13.44 -2.01
CA GLN A 212 9.90 12.60 -0.84
C GLN A 212 9.68 13.40 0.44
N TRP A 213 9.05 12.76 1.42
CA TRP A 213 8.85 13.31 2.77
C TRP A 213 9.22 12.27 3.81
N LYS A 214 9.97 12.68 4.82
CA LYS A 214 10.24 11.83 5.98
C LYS A 214 8.97 11.74 6.81
N VAL A 215 8.48 10.53 7.05
CA VAL A 215 7.19 10.31 7.71
C VAL A 215 7.28 9.34 8.87
N GLN A 216 6.31 9.44 9.76
CA GLN A 216 6.00 8.46 10.79
C GLN A 216 4.57 7.97 10.59
N VAL A 217 4.41 6.66 10.40
CA VAL A 217 3.10 6.00 10.39
C VAL A 217 2.63 5.81 11.83
N PRO A 218 1.38 6.19 12.17
CA PRO A 218 0.81 5.96 13.49
C PRO A 218 0.69 4.47 13.80
N ARG A 219 0.76 4.14 15.09
CA ARG A 219 0.61 2.76 15.57
C ARG A 219 -0.85 2.42 15.82
N VAL A 220 -1.37 1.39 15.15
CA VAL A 220 -2.72 0.82 15.30
C VAL A 220 -2.73 -0.51 16.04
#